data_ae0a69d557fd299fbe54ac4848b8974d
#
_entry.id   ae0a69d557fd299fbe54ac4848b8974d
#
_cell.length_a   1.000
_cell.length_b   1.000
_cell.length_c   1.000
_cell.angle_alpha   90.00
_cell.angle_beta   90.00
_cell.angle_gamma   90.00
#
_symmetry.space_group_name_H-M   'P 1'
#
loop_
_entity.id
_entity.type
_entity.pdbx_description
1 polymer ?
#
loop_
_entity_poly.entity_id
_entity_poly.type
_entity_poly.pdbx_seq_one_letter_code
_entity_poly.pdbx_strand_id
1 'polypeptide(L)'
;MIRRISDRNDIDCKALSETYLGKKMLSYLEAYGTDYDFCRFYVNESGSVLLIINSTLLISGSNFEKEELCGFAAMHQPFRIEGNQNALNMLFGIDGYHSLHRTWFRLTGDKNIDVDENDIEFDPPLDEVYEILSEGFPNLLEYPLWLTDTSHRVRHGISRVFVYKNSTTASIVYDIDGTVLVGQVATRLSARGSGYARKFLKWQACYLEKQNKTAYLNALDTRESFYREIGFEVNASEYVLEKIDNKNESAEKGKLNTND
;
A
#
# COMPACT_ATOMS: atom_id res chain seq x y z
N MET A 1 11.76 24.15 -9.00
CA MET A 1 12.87 23.17 -8.85
C MET A 1 12.57 22.23 -7.68
N ILE A 2 12.74 20.91 -7.88
CA ILE A 2 12.56 19.88 -6.82
C ILE A 2 13.83 19.86 -5.94
N ARG A 3 13.67 20.06 -4.63
CA ARG A 3 14.77 20.01 -3.65
C ARG A 3 14.50 18.98 -2.57
N ARG A 4 15.54 18.33 -2.05
CA ARG A 4 15.46 17.42 -0.89
C ARG A 4 15.11 18.23 0.36
N ILE A 5 14.28 17.66 1.22
CA ILE A 5 13.90 18.19 2.53
C ILE A 5 14.77 17.51 3.59
N SER A 6 15.28 18.32 4.52
CA SER A 6 15.95 17.86 5.75
C SER A 6 15.22 18.26 7.03
N ASP A 7 14.24 19.16 6.93
CA ASP A 7 13.41 19.59 8.06
C ASP A 7 11.94 19.25 7.77
N ARG A 8 11.29 18.56 8.70
CA ARG A 8 9.86 18.25 8.66
C ARG A 8 8.98 19.49 8.49
N ASN A 9 9.41 20.64 9.01
CA ASN A 9 8.66 21.90 8.92
C ASN A 9 8.54 22.44 7.49
N ASP A 10 9.32 21.93 6.56
CA ASP A 10 9.21 22.24 5.12
C ASP A 10 8.02 21.53 4.45
N ILE A 11 7.35 20.61 5.15
CA ILE A 11 6.22 19.83 4.63
C ILE A 11 4.92 20.41 5.18
N ASP A 12 4.00 20.78 4.29
CA ASP A 12 2.62 21.08 4.69
C ASP A 12 1.86 19.78 5.00
N CYS A 13 2.00 19.31 6.26
CA CYS A 13 1.34 18.09 6.74
C CYS A 13 -0.19 18.20 6.64
N LYS A 14 -0.76 19.40 6.76
CA LYS A 14 -2.20 19.62 6.64
C LYS A 14 -2.66 19.35 5.21
N ALA A 15 -1.97 19.92 4.22
CA ALA A 15 -2.29 19.65 2.83
C ALA A 15 -2.13 18.17 2.45
N LEU A 16 -1.12 17.48 2.99
CA LEU A 16 -0.98 16.03 2.80
C LEU A 16 -2.13 15.24 3.43
N SER A 17 -2.66 15.65 4.58
CA SER A 17 -3.73 14.92 5.26
C SER A 17 -5.08 14.93 4.52
N GLU A 18 -5.24 15.75 3.49
CA GLU A 18 -6.47 15.83 2.69
C GLU A 18 -6.66 14.66 1.71
N THR A 19 -5.62 13.88 1.42
CA THR A 19 -5.68 12.79 0.43
C THR A 19 -5.18 11.46 1.00
N TYR A 20 -5.65 10.33 0.43
CA TYR A 20 -5.17 9.00 0.82
C TYR A 20 -3.66 8.84 0.59
N LEU A 21 -3.18 9.34 -0.54
CA LEU A 21 -1.77 9.30 -0.88
C LEU A 21 -0.94 10.17 0.05
N GLY A 22 -1.41 11.36 0.38
CA GLY A 22 -0.76 12.23 1.35
C GLY A 22 -0.73 11.62 2.74
N LYS A 23 -1.83 10.97 3.20
CA LYS A 23 -1.83 10.22 4.47
C LYS A 23 -0.84 9.05 4.46
N LYS A 24 -0.69 8.37 3.34
CA LYS A 24 0.35 7.36 3.16
C LYS A 24 1.76 7.97 3.32
N MET A 25 2.00 9.14 2.72
CA MET A 25 3.27 9.86 2.86
C MET A 25 3.50 10.32 4.32
N LEU A 26 2.47 10.86 4.98
CA LEU A 26 2.51 11.20 6.39
C LEU A 26 2.88 10.01 7.28
N SER A 27 2.32 8.82 6.98
CA SER A 27 2.65 7.61 7.75
C SER A 27 4.13 7.25 7.69
N TYR A 28 4.80 7.52 6.57
CA TYR A 28 6.25 7.36 6.45
C TYR A 28 7.00 8.48 7.18
N LEU A 29 6.51 9.71 7.11
CA LEU A 29 7.09 10.84 7.84
C LEU A 29 7.04 10.63 9.36
N GLU A 30 5.91 10.11 9.88
CA GLU A 30 5.79 9.78 11.30
C GLU A 30 6.67 8.61 11.72
N ALA A 31 6.82 7.60 10.85
CA ALA A 31 7.64 6.42 11.16
C ALA A 31 9.14 6.72 11.07
N TYR A 32 9.58 7.46 10.05
CA TYR A 32 10.99 7.57 9.69
C TYR A 32 11.55 8.98 9.74
N GLY A 33 10.71 10.03 9.81
CA GLY A 33 11.18 11.39 9.69
C GLY A 33 11.81 11.68 8.31
N THR A 34 12.87 12.49 8.31
CA THR A 34 13.58 12.94 7.08
C THR A 34 15.04 12.47 7.01
N ASP A 35 15.52 11.69 7.99
CA ASP A 35 16.94 11.41 8.19
C ASP A 35 17.45 10.16 7.47
N TYR A 36 16.55 9.30 7.02
CA TYR A 36 16.93 8.03 6.40
C TYR A 36 17.12 8.15 4.88
N ASP A 37 18.18 7.53 4.37
CA ASP A 37 18.46 7.53 2.93
C ASP A 37 17.47 6.69 2.09
N PHE A 38 16.78 5.75 2.70
CA PHE A 38 15.75 4.96 2.02
C PHE A 38 14.36 5.64 2.06
N CYS A 39 14.19 6.74 2.84
CA CYS A 39 12.95 7.50 3.01
C CYS A 39 13.26 8.99 2.85
N ARG A 40 13.19 9.48 1.60
CA ARG A 40 13.62 10.83 1.26
C ARG A 40 12.48 11.66 0.75
N PHE A 41 12.18 12.74 1.45
CA PHE A 41 11.19 13.73 1.05
C PHE A 41 11.81 14.83 0.20
N TYR A 42 11.02 15.30 -0.76
CA TYR A 42 11.36 16.41 -1.64
C TYR A 42 10.15 17.33 -1.79
N VAL A 43 10.39 18.59 -2.04
CA VAL A 43 9.36 19.60 -2.31
C VAL A 43 9.78 20.45 -3.50
N ASN A 44 8.81 20.87 -4.29
CA ASN A 44 9.02 21.90 -5.31
C ASN A 44 8.59 23.29 -4.79
N GLU A 45 8.81 24.33 -5.59
CA GLU A 45 8.48 25.71 -5.24
C GLU A 45 6.97 25.94 -5.03
N SER A 46 6.13 25.12 -5.60
CA SER A 46 4.66 25.19 -5.44
C SER A 46 4.13 24.45 -4.21
N GLY A 47 5.01 23.84 -3.39
CA GLY A 47 4.63 23.07 -2.21
C GLY A 47 4.17 21.64 -2.50
N SER A 48 4.26 21.17 -3.76
CA SER A 48 4.00 19.76 -4.07
C SER A 48 5.10 18.89 -3.51
N VAL A 49 4.74 17.74 -2.91
CA VAL A 49 5.64 16.86 -2.17
C VAL A 49 5.87 15.56 -2.93
N LEU A 50 7.13 15.13 -2.98
CA LEU A 50 7.52 13.80 -3.47
C LEU A 50 8.20 13.03 -2.34
N LEU A 51 7.98 11.73 -2.32
CA LEU A 51 8.64 10.82 -1.40
C LEU A 51 9.24 9.65 -2.17
N ILE A 52 10.54 9.45 -2.03
CA ILE A 52 11.19 8.19 -2.39
C ILE A 52 11.26 7.34 -1.12
N ILE A 53 10.55 6.21 -1.14
CA ILE A 53 10.61 5.20 -0.08
C ILE A 53 11.05 3.88 -0.69
N ASN A 54 12.25 3.41 -0.33
CA ASN A 54 12.90 2.29 -0.99
C ASN A 54 12.94 2.50 -2.52
N SER A 55 12.21 1.69 -3.28
CA SER A 55 12.09 1.77 -4.74
C SER A 55 10.73 2.33 -5.21
N THR A 56 9.96 2.98 -4.33
CA THR A 56 8.67 3.58 -4.68
C THR A 56 8.76 5.10 -4.64
N LEU A 57 8.26 5.76 -5.69
CA LEU A 57 8.05 7.21 -5.75
C LEU A 57 6.57 7.50 -5.48
N LEU A 58 6.27 8.28 -4.45
CA LEU A 58 4.96 8.83 -4.17
C LEU A 58 4.96 10.32 -4.53
N ILE A 59 3.88 10.80 -5.20
CA ILE A 59 3.78 12.18 -5.71
C ILE A 59 2.46 12.79 -5.23
N SER A 60 2.52 13.75 -4.32
CA SER A 60 1.37 14.52 -3.84
C SER A 60 1.45 15.96 -4.31
N GLY A 61 0.36 16.44 -4.92
CA GLY A 61 0.29 17.75 -5.58
C GLY A 61 0.25 17.61 -7.10
N SER A 62 -0.09 18.71 -7.77
CA SER A 62 -0.34 18.71 -9.22
C SER A 62 0.49 19.75 -9.99
N ASN A 63 1.21 20.59 -9.27
CA ASN A 63 1.93 21.71 -9.88
C ASN A 63 3.40 21.34 -10.10
N PHE A 64 3.65 20.54 -11.13
CA PHE A 64 4.99 20.14 -11.57
C PHE A 64 5.20 20.60 -13.01
N GLU A 65 6.42 20.98 -13.34
CA GLU A 65 6.87 21.07 -14.71
C GLU A 65 7.13 19.63 -15.20
N LYS A 66 6.59 19.28 -16.38
CA LYS A 66 6.66 17.91 -16.92
C LYS A 66 8.10 17.41 -17.05
N GLU A 67 8.95 18.24 -17.63
CA GLU A 67 10.37 17.92 -17.87
C GLU A 67 11.11 17.68 -16.56
N GLU A 68 10.80 18.46 -15.52
CA GLU A 68 11.40 18.31 -14.19
C GLU A 68 10.96 17.01 -13.52
N LEU A 69 9.65 16.70 -13.57
CA LEU A 69 9.11 15.49 -12.98
C LEU A 69 9.62 14.23 -13.70
N CYS A 70 9.66 14.25 -15.04
CA CYS A 70 10.21 13.16 -15.84
C CYS A 70 11.72 12.95 -15.56
N GLY A 71 12.48 14.04 -15.48
CA GLY A 71 13.91 14.00 -15.13
C GLY A 71 14.14 13.43 -13.73
N PHE A 72 13.31 13.82 -12.76
CA PHE A 72 13.36 13.29 -11.40
C PHE A 72 13.07 11.78 -11.37
N ALA A 73 12.02 11.32 -12.05
CA ALA A 73 11.69 9.90 -12.15
C ALA A 73 12.78 9.10 -12.86
N ALA A 74 13.35 9.64 -13.95
CA ALA A 74 14.45 9.01 -14.69
C ALA A 74 15.74 8.89 -13.85
N MET A 75 16.06 9.90 -13.04
CA MET A 75 17.22 9.89 -12.14
C MET A 75 17.11 8.84 -11.05
N HIS A 76 15.94 8.69 -10.44
CA HIS A 76 15.71 7.77 -9.32
C HIS A 76 15.31 6.36 -9.75
N GLN A 77 14.81 6.17 -10.96
CA GLN A 77 14.37 4.89 -11.53
C GLN A 77 13.54 4.03 -10.56
N PRO A 78 12.48 4.58 -9.93
CA PRO A 78 11.69 3.81 -8.98
C PRO A 78 11.06 2.59 -9.64
N PHE A 79 10.90 1.50 -8.89
CA PHE A 79 10.15 0.33 -9.38
C PHE A 79 8.66 0.67 -9.55
N ARG A 80 8.11 1.48 -8.62
CA ARG A 80 6.70 1.88 -8.64
C ARG A 80 6.56 3.39 -8.47
N ILE A 81 5.62 3.97 -9.21
CA ILE A 81 5.24 5.39 -9.08
C ILE A 81 3.75 5.45 -8.76
N GLU A 82 3.41 6.11 -7.66
CA GLU A 82 2.05 6.39 -7.23
C GLU A 82 1.87 7.92 -7.16
N GLY A 83 0.79 8.42 -7.73
CA GLY A 83 0.54 9.85 -7.77
C GLY A 83 -0.92 10.15 -8.08
N ASN A 84 -1.32 11.42 -7.95
CA ASN A 84 -2.61 11.83 -8.47
C ASN A 84 -2.60 11.75 -10.01
N GLN A 85 -3.81 11.77 -10.60
CA GLN A 85 -3.99 11.59 -12.04
C GLN A 85 -3.18 12.61 -12.87
N ASN A 86 -3.09 13.86 -12.40
CA ASN A 86 -2.36 14.92 -13.13
C ASN A 86 -0.86 14.62 -13.19
N ALA A 87 -0.25 14.24 -12.08
CA ALA A 87 1.16 13.86 -12.01
C ALA A 87 1.45 12.61 -12.86
N LEU A 88 0.58 11.60 -12.78
CA LEU A 88 0.73 10.38 -13.58
C LEU A 88 0.56 10.64 -15.07
N ASN A 89 -0.35 11.53 -15.48
CA ASN A 89 -0.52 11.90 -16.90
C ASN A 89 0.74 12.52 -17.50
N MET A 90 1.56 13.22 -16.69
CA MET A 90 2.85 13.74 -17.14
C MET A 90 3.88 12.62 -17.37
N LEU A 91 3.75 11.52 -16.64
CA LEU A 91 4.66 10.37 -16.66
C LEU A 91 4.17 9.22 -17.55
N PHE A 92 2.94 9.27 -18.06
CA PHE A 92 2.45 8.25 -18.99
C PHE A 92 3.30 8.21 -20.26
N GLY A 93 3.71 7.00 -20.63
CA GLY A 93 4.60 6.78 -21.78
C GLY A 93 6.09 6.92 -21.45
N ILE A 94 6.45 7.05 -20.18
CA ILE A 94 7.86 6.93 -19.79
C ILE A 94 8.34 5.50 -20.09
N ASP A 95 9.48 5.38 -20.75
CA ASP A 95 10.01 4.09 -21.17
C ASP A 95 10.25 3.15 -19.99
N GLY A 96 9.93 1.88 -20.20
CA GLY A 96 10.14 0.83 -19.20
C GLY A 96 9.11 0.74 -18.07
N TYR A 97 7.97 1.45 -18.19
CA TYR A 97 6.87 1.36 -17.23
C TYR A 97 5.56 0.95 -17.91
N HIS A 98 4.75 0.20 -17.17
CA HIS A 98 3.35 -0.08 -17.53
C HIS A 98 2.42 0.44 -16.43
N SER A 99 1.16 0.69 -16.79
CA SER A 99 0.16 1.13 -15.82
C SER A 99 -0.62 -0.05 -15.27
N LEU A 100 -0.86 -0.04 -13.97
CA LEU A 100 -1.76 -0.96 -13.27
C LEU A 100 -2.92 -0.18 -12.69
N HIS A 101 -4.13 -0.69 -12.86
CA HIS A 101 -5.33 -0.14 -12.26
C HIS A 101 -5.54 -0.74 -10.86
N ARG A 102 -5.95 0.10 -9.90
CA ARG A 102 -6.34 -0.30 -8.54
C ARG A 102 -7.66 0.34 -8.18
N THR A 103 -8.52 -0.41 -7.51
CA THR A 103 -9.78 0.06 -6.95
C THR A 103 -9.64 0.23 -5.44
N TRP A 104 -10.02 1.40 -4.94
CA TRP A 104 -10.14 1.69 -3.52
C TRP A 104 -11.52 1.29 -3.03
N PHE A 105 -11.56 0.47 -2.00
CA PHE A 105 -12.77 0.04 -1.31
C PHE A 105 -12.85 0.67 0.07
N ARG A 106 -14.03 1.18 0.41
CA ARG A 106 -14.39 1.48 1.80
C ARG A 106 -14.85 0.20 2.47
N LEU A 107 -14.24 -0.14 3.58
CA LEU A 107 -14.64 -1.29 4.37
C LEU A 107 -15.87 -0.92 5.20
N THR A 108 -16.89 -1.75 5.10
CA THR A 108 -18.13 -1.62 5.88
C THR A 108 -18.29 -2.84 6.75
N GLY A 109 -18.49 -2.62 8.04
CA GLY A 109 -18.72 -3.67 9.01
C GLY A 109 -20.04 -4.41 8.78
N ASP A 110 -20.16 -5.59 9.35
CA ASP A 110 -21.42 -6.32 9.46
C ASP A 110 -21.63 -6.67 10.93
N LYS A 111 -22.64 -6.06 11.55
CA LYS A 111 -22.93 -6.27 12.97
C LYS A 111 -23.37 -7.68 13.32
N ASN A 112 -23.77 -8.47 12.30
CA ASN A 112 -24.19 -9.86 12.45
C ASN A 112 -23.06 -10.85 12.15
N ILE A 113 -21.83 -10.36 11.96
CA ILE A 113 -20.69 -11.22 11.67
C ILE A 113 -20.39 -12.10 12.90
N ASP A 114 -20.40 -13.39 12.66
CA ASP A 114 -20.06 -14.39 13.67
C ASP A 114 -18.54 -14.64 13.65
N VAL A 115 -17.82 -13.86 14.46
CA VAL A 115 -16.37 -13.98 14.70
C VAL A 115 -16.16 -13.98 16.21
N ASP A 116 -15.60 -15.05 16.75
CA ASP A 116 -15.13 -15.08 18.12
C ASP A 116 -13.81 -14.30 18.20
N GLU A 117 -13.79 -13.27 19.04
CA GLU A 117 -12.59 -12.45 19.23
C GLU A 117 -11.43 -13.24 19.87
N ASN A 118 -11.70 -14.38 20.53
CA ASN A 118 -10.66 -15.28 21.00
C ASN A 118 -9.91 -16.00 19.87
N ASP A 119 -10.48 -16.06 18.67
CA ASP A 119 -9.83 -16.58 17.46
C ASP A 119 -8.92 -15.55 16.80
N ILE A 120 -8.88 -14.31 17.33
CA ILE A 120 -8.07 -13.21 16.77
C ILE A 120 -6.89 -12.94 17.67
N GLU A 121 -5.73 -13.09 17.11
CA GLU A 121 -4.49 -12.69 17.75
C GLU A 121 -4.17 -11.25 17.39
N PHE A 122 -4.14 -10.40 18.43
CA PHE A 122 -3.74 -9.01 18.33
C PHE A 122 -2.23 -8.92 18.55
N ASP A 123 -1.54 -8.23 17.63
CA ASP A 123 -0.09 -8.06 17.67
C ASP A 123 0.69 -9.42 17.75
N PRO A 124 0.38 -10.36 16.81
CA PRO A 124 1.01 -11.68 16.76
C PRO A 124 2.53 -11.58 16.48
N PRO A 125 3.28 -12.67 16.69
CA PRO A 125 4.66 -12.75 16.24
C PRO A 125 4.77 -12.44 14.74
N LEU A 126 5.68 -11.53 14.39
CA LEU A 126 5.82 -11.11 12.99
C LEU A 126 6.27 -12.23 12.05
N ASP A 127 6.98 -13.23 12.59
CA ASP A 127 7.39 -14.43 11.84
C ASP A 127 6.17 -15.18 11.29
N GLU A 128 5.15 -15.38 12.15
CA GLU A 128 3.91 -16.03 11.75
C GLU A 128 3.15 -15.23 10.69
N VAL A 129 3.07 -13.91 10.87
CA VAL A 129 2.47 -13.03 9.87
C VAL A 129 3.18 -13.13 8.52
N TYR A 130 4.52 -13.13 8.54
CA TYR A 130 5.31 -13.27 7.32
C TYR A 130 5.08 -14.60 6.62
N GLU A 131 5.03 -15.69 7.35
CA GLU A 131 4.71 -17.01 6.79
C GLU A 131 3.37 -17.03 6.04
N ILE A 132 2.30 -16.47 6.66
CA ILE A 132 0.98 -16.37 6.02
C ILE A 132 1.07 -15.49 4.77
N LEU A 133 1.77 -14.36 4.86
CA LEU A 133 1.94 -13.44 3.72
C LEU A 133 2.69 -14.09 2.57
N SER A 134 3.73 -14.87 2.85
CA SER A 134 4.56 -15.53 1.81
C SER A 134 3.75 -16.51 0.95
N GLU A 135 2.70 -17.12 1.50
CA GLU A 135 1.77 -17.98 0.75
C GLU A 135 0.81 -17.17 -0.15
N GLY A 136 0.61 -15.89 0.11
CA GLY A 136 -0.35 -15.02 -0.59
C GLY A 136 0.27 -14.03 -1.57
N PHE A 137 1.55 -13.68 -1.36
CA PHE A 137 2.24 -12.63 -2.09
C PHE A 137 3.56 -13.15 -2.68
N PRO A 138 3.58 -13.56 -3.97
CA PRO A 138 4.80 -14.10 -4.60
C PRO A 138 5.95 -13.09 -4.68
N ASN A 139 5.64 -11.80 -4.65
CA ASN A 139 6.62 -10.70 -4.70
C ASN A 139 6.75 -9.99 -3.33
N LEU A 140 6.51 -10.70 -2.23
CA LEU A 140 6.75 -10.16 -0.90
C LEU A 140 8.24 -9.82 -0.74
N LEU A 141 8.53 -8.71 -0.04
CA LEU A 141 9.91 -8.38 0.32
C LEU A 141 10.55 -9.54 1.11
N GLU A 142 11.85 -9.72 0.94
CA GLU A 142 12.60 -10.68 1.74
C GLU A 142 12.40 -10.44 3.24
N TYR A 143 12.34 -11.53 4.00
CA TYR A 143 11.99 -11.52 5.41
C TYR A 143 12.73 -10.45 6.24
N PRO A 144 14.07 -10.30 6.17
CA PRO A 144 14.77 -9.30 6.99
C PRO A 144 14.33 -7.86 6.67
N LEU A 145 14.04 -7.54 5.40
CA LEU A 145 13.61 -6.22 4.98
C LEU A 145 12.16 -5.95 5.42
N TRP A 146 11.29 -6.93 5.21
CA TRP A 146 9.89 -6.83 5.64
C TRP A 146 9.78 -6.71 7.16
N LEU A 147 10.54 -7.54 7.91
CA LEU A 147 10.55 -7.53 9.37
C LEU A 147 11.02 -6.19 9.92
N THR A 148 12.11 -5.64 9.34
CA THR A 148 12.67 -4.35 9.78
C THR A 148 11.65 -3.22 9.59
N ASP A 149 11.04 -3.10 8.41
CA ASP A 149 10.01 -2.07 8.14
C ASP A 149 8.79 -2.26 9.05
N THR A 150 8.22 -3.48 9.06
CA THR A 150 6.98 -3.76 9.80
C THR A 150 7.17 -3.56 11.31
N SER A 151 8.24 -4.11 11.90
CA SER A 151 8.51 -3.96 13.34
C SER A 151 8.76 -2.50 13.73
N HIS A 152 9.43 -1.73 12.87
CA HIS A 152 9.64 -0.30 13.10
C HIS A 152 8.31 0.45 13.13
N ARG A 153 7.47 0.27 12.12
CA ARG A 153 6.16 0.94 12.01
C ARG A 153 5.18 0.53 13.11
N VAL A 154 5.18 -0.74 13.51
CA VAL A 154 4.39 -1.24 14.65
C VAL A 154 4.85 -0.57 15.95
N ARG A 155 6.15 -0.50 16.22
CA ARG A 155 6.68 0.17 17.43
C ARG A 155 6.38 1.67 17.50
N HIS A 156 6.22 2.33 16.34
CA HIS A 156 5.84 3.73 16.25
C HIS A 156 4.31 3.95 16.26
N GLY A 157 3.52 2.86 16.40
CA GLY A 157 2.05 2.95 16.42
C GLY A 157 1.40 3.28 15.08
N ILE A 158 2.17 3.26 14.00
CA ILE A 158 1.68 3.56 12.63
C ILE A 158 0.96 2.36 12.03
N SER A 159 1.50 1.17 12.24
CA SER A 159 0.96 -0.09 11.71
C SER A 159 0.55 -1.01 12.84
N ARG A 160 -0.39 -1.90 12.56
CA ARG A 160 -0.80 -2.98 13.45
C ARG A 160 -1.09 -4.23 12.65
N VAL A 161 -0.67 -5.36 13.17
CA VAL A 161 -0.86 -6.68 12.54
C VAL A 161 -1.85 -7.52 13.33
N PHE A 162 -2.57 -8.40 12.64
CA PHE A 162 -3.55 -9.29 13.24
C PHE A 162 -3.50 -10.64 12.52
N VAL A 163 -3.77 -11.71 13.26
CA VAL A 163 -3.99 -13.04 12.71
C VAL A 163 -5.32 -13.60 13.21
N TYR A 164 -6.09 -14.19 12.30
CA TYR A 164 -7.36 -14.85 12.60
C TYR A 164 -7.21 -16.33 12.34
N LYS A 165 -7.55 -17.17 13.35
CA LYS A 165 -7.50 -18.64 13.31
C LYS A 165 -6.15 -19.19 12.82
N ASN A 166 -5.05 -18.57 13.22
CA ASN A 166 -3.68 -18.94 12.84
C ASN A 166 -3.48 -19.13 11.32
N SER A 167 -4.34 -18.52 10.52
CA SER A 167 -4.37 -18.79 9.07
C SER A 167 -4.61 -17.58 8.18
N THR A 168 -5.21 -16.52 8.69
CA THR A 168 -5.54 -15.34 7.88
C THR A 168 -5.01 -14.09 8.54
N THR A 169 -4.27 -13.28 7.79
CA THR A 169 -3.80 -11.98 8.26
C THR A 169 -4.43 -10.85 7.46
N ALA A 170 -4.57 -9.69 8.10
CA ALA A 170 -4.84 -8.41 7.50
C ALA A 170 -4.25 -7.33 8.42
N SER A 171 -3.40 -6.47 7.87
CA SER A 171 -2.68 -5.47 8.66
C SER A 171 -3.30 -4.09 8.48
N ILE A 172 -3.31 -3.30 9.55
CA ILE A 172 -3.41 -1.85 9.44
C ILE A 172 -2.06 -1.35 8.93
N VAL A 173 -2.03 -0.88 7.69
CA VAL A 173 -0.81 -0.34 7.07
C VAL A 173 -0.50 1.03 7.63
N TYR A 174 -1.53 1.86 7.81
CA TYR A 174 -1.43 3.11 8.55
C TYR A 174 -2.78 3.49 9.15
N ASP A 175 -2.71 4.33 10.19
CA ASP A 175 -3.84 5.00 10.83
C ASP A 175 -3.45 6.48 11.01
N ILE A 176 -3.96 7.33 10.13
CA ILE A 176 -3.67 8.77 10.11
C ILE A 176 -4.99 9.54 10.14
N ASP A 177 -5.17 10.35 11.18
CA ASP A 177 -6.38 11.18 11.39
C ASP A 177 -7.69 10.37 11.25
N GLY A 178 -7.73 9.17 11.84
CA GLY A 178 -8.90 8.29 11.79
C GLY A 178 -9.17 7.66 10.42
N THR A 179 -8.29 7.87 9.46
CA THR A 179 -8.31 7.16 8.17
C THR A 179 -7.33 6.01 8.21
N VAL A 180 -7.84 4.80 8.05
CA VAL A 180 -7.08 3.56 8.15
C VAL A 180 -6.93 2.92 6.79
N LEU A 181 -5.70 2.58 6.40
CA LEU A 181 -5.45 1.69 5.27
C LEU A 181 -5.25 0.27 5.78
N VAL A 182 -6.14 -0.63 5.39
CA VAL A 182 -5.99 -2.07 5.58
C VAL A 182 -5.29 -2.65 4.36
N GLY A 183 -4.34 -3.53 4.58
CA GLY A 183 -3.59 -4.19 3.52
C GLY A 183 -2.99 -5.51 3.98
N GLN A 184 -2.13 -6.08 3.15
CA GLN A 184 -1.47 -7.36 3.45
C GLN A 184 -2.46 -8.47 3.83
N VAL A 185 -3.58 -8.55 3.07
CA VAL A 185 -4.63 -9.55 3.30
C VAL A 185 -4.21 -10.87 2.67
N ALA A 186 -3.98 -11.88 3.48
CA ALA A 186 -3.60 -13.20 3.02
C ALA A 186 -4.26 -14.31 3.87
N THR A 187 -4.47 -15.47 3.26
CA THR A 187 -4.92 -16.69 3.94
C THR A 187 -4.02 -17.84 3.50
N ARG A 188 -3.55 -18.63 4.47
CA ARG A 188 -2.76 -19.86 4.22
C ARG A 188 -3.46 -20.73 3.18
N LEU A 189 -2.69 -21.36 2.30
CA LEU A 189 -3.24 -22.21 1.23
C LEU A 189 -4.19 -23.28 1.78
N SER A 190 -3.84 -23.90 2.90
CA SER A 190 -4.62 -24.94 3.57
C SER A 190 -5.99 -24.47 4.10
N ALA A 191 -6.15 -23.18 4.32
CA ALA A 191 -7.38 -22.56 4.88
C ALA A 191 -8.19 -21.77 3.85
N ARG A 192 -7.75 -21.73 2.59
CA ARG A 192 -8.50 -21.05 1.52
C ARG A 192 -9.83 -21.73 1.27
N GLY A 193 -10.83 -20.94 0.85
CA GLY A 193 -12.19 -21.42 0.65
C GLY A 193 -13.04 -21.49 1.92
N SER A 194 -12.47 -21.37 3.13
CA SER A 194 -13.19 -21.40 4.41
C SER A 194 -13.94 -20.09 4.74
N GLY A 195 -13.83 -19.06 3.90
CA GLY A 195 -14.47 -17.77 4.13
C GLY A 195 -13.82 -16.90 5.21
N TYR A 196 -12.63 -17.27 5.71
CA TYR A 196 -11.97 -16.59 6.81
C TYR A 196 -11.62 -15.14 6.48
N ALA A 197 -11.07 -14.86 5.30
CA ALA A 197 -10.77 -13.49 4.91
C ALA A 197 -12.01 -12.60 4.90
N ARG A 198 -13.16 -13.11 4.40
CA ARG A 198 -14.45 -12.37 4.42
C ARG A 198 -14.88 -12.06 5.84
N LYS A 199 -14.91 -13.06 6.71
CA LYS A 199 -15.32 -12.89 8.11
C LYS A 199 -14.39 -11.91 8.82
N PHE A 200 -13.10 -12.10 8.68
CA PHE A 200 -12.10 -11.30 9.36
C PHE A 200 -12.12 -9.82 8.92
N LEU A 201 -12.19 -9.54 7.63
CA LEU A 201 -12.28 -8.17 7.12
C LEU A 201 -13.57 -7.45 7.54
N LYS A 202 -14.70 -8.16 7.60
CA LYS A 202 -15.95 -7.59 8.11
C LYS A 202 -15.87 -7.30 9.61
N TRP A 203 -15.27 -8.20 10.39
CA TRP A 203 -15.00 -7.95 11.80
C TRP A 203 -14.06 -6.75 11.99
N GLN A 204 -12.97 -6.69 11.22
CA GLN A 204 -11.99 -5.61 11.32
C GLN A 204 -12.61 -4.25 10.97
N ALA A 205 -13.52 -4.20 10.00
CA ALA A 205 -14.28 -3.00 9.70
C ALA A 205 -15.15 -2.57 10.89
N CYS A 206 -15.92 -3.49 11.52
CA CYS A 206 -16.66 -3.20 12.74
C CYS A 206 -15.76 -2.75 13.89
N TYR A 207 -14.61 -3.40 14.06
CA TYR A 207 -13.63 -3.05 15.10
C TYR A 207 -13.14 -1.61 14.95
N LEU A 208 -12.87 -1.17 13.72
CA LEU A 208 -12.42 0.18 13.40
C LEU A 208 -13.56 1.21 13.51
N GLU A 209 -14.76 0.87 13.03
CA GLU A 209 -15.95 1.72 13.15
C GLU A 209 -16.28 2.04 14.63
N LYS A 210 -16.15 1.06 15.56
CA LYS A 210 -16.33 1.27 17.00
C LYS A 210 -15.34 2.29 17.58
N GLN A 211 -14.20 2.51 16.91
CA GLN A 211 -13.18 3.49 17.28
C GLN A 211 -13.36 4.83 16.55
N ASN A 212 -14.48 5.04 15.83
CA ASN A 212 -14.74 6.18 14.97
C ASN A 212 -13.71 6.36 13.84
N LYS A 213 -13.18 5.24 13.31
CA LYS A 213 -12.23 5.23 12.20
C LYS A 213 -12.91 4.77 10.93
N THR A 214 -12.45 5.30 9.80
CA THR A 214 -12.90 4.87 8.49
C THR A 214 -11.80 4.06 7.80
N ALA A 215 -12.11 2.82 7.45
CA ALA A 215 -11.16 1.89 6.87
C ALA A 215 -11.30 1.81 5.35
N TYR A 216 -10.18 1.74 4.68
CA TYR A 216 -10.06 1.54 3.24
C TYR A 216 -9.05 0.45 2.93
N LEU A 217 -9.18 -0.16 1.76
CA LEU A 217 -8.13 -0.97 1.15
C LEU A 217 -8.06 -0.66 -0.35
N ASN A 218 -6.92 -0.90 -0.96
CA ASN A 218 -6.80 -0.89 -2.41
C ASN A 218 -6.52 -2.29 -2.95
N ALA A 219 -7.07 -2.59 -4.10
CA ALA A 219 -6.97 -3.90 -4.75
C ALA A 219 -6.69 -3.75 -6.24
N LEU A 220 -5.85 -4.63 -6.77
CA LEU A 220 -5.71 -4.84 -8.21
C LEU A 220 -6.99 -5.44 -8.79
N ASP A 221 -7.23 -5.23 -10.08
CA ASP A 221 -8.42 -5.73 -10.80
C ASP A 221 -8.67 -7.21 -10.58
N THR A 222 -7.61 -8.01 -10.47
CA THR A 222 -7.70 -9.46 -10.21
C THR A 222 -8.32 -9.82 -8.86
N ARG A 223 -8.42 -8.87 -7.93
CA ARG A 223 -9.00 -9.05 -6.59
C ARG A 223 -10.29 -8.24 -6.37
N GLU A 224 -10.68 -7.41 -7.32
CA GLU A 224 -11.83 -6.51 -7.20
C GLU A 224 -13.14 -7.27 -6.95
N SER A 225 -13.40 -8.35 -7.70
CA SER A 225 -14.60 -9.18 -7.55
C SER A 225 -14.76 -9.70 -6.12
N PHE A 226 -13.68 -10.16 -5.50
CA PHE A 226 -13.69 -10.66 -4.12
C PHE A 226 -14.18 -9.60 -3.13
N TYR A 227 -13.68 -8.36 -3.23
CA TYR A 227 -14.08 -7.29 -2.31
C TYR A 227 -15.51 -6.80 -2.56
N ARG A 228 -15.97 -6.79 -3.83
CA ARG A 228 -17.37 -6.53 -4.17
C ARG A 228 -18.30 -7.61 -3.61
N GLU A 229 -17.94 -8.89 -3.70
CA GLU A 229 -18.70 -10.00 -3.14
C GLU A 229 -18.78 -9.97 -1.61
N ILE A 230 -17.77 -9.45 -0.93
CA ILE A 230 -17.83 -9.19 0.51
C ILE A 230 -18.86 -8.09 0.83
N GLY A 231 -19.19 -7.23 -0.15
CA GLY A 231 -20.10 -6.10 0.02
C GLY A 231 -19.38 -4.83 0.48
N PHE A 232 -18.11 -4.66 0.12
CA PHE A 232 -17.40 -3.40 0.32
C PHE A 232 -17.72 -2.42 -0.80
N GLU A 233 -17.79 -1.15 -0.46
CA GLU A 233 -18.18 -0.09 -1.37
C GLU A 233 -16.97 0.42 -2.15
N VAL A 234 -17.11 0.52 -3.48
CA VAL A 234 -16.11 1.20 -4.31
C VAL A 234 -16.12 2.68 -3.96
N ASN A 235 -14.97 3.18 -3.56
CA ASN A 235 -14.79 4.57 -3.17
C ASN A 235 -14.09 5.41 -4.23
N ALA A 236 -13.05 4.85 -4.86
CA ALA A 236 -12.27 5.50 -5.90
C ALA A 236 -11.54 4.49 -6.75
N SER A 237 -10.95 4.94 -7.84
CA SER A 237 -9.97 4.16 -8.61
C SER A 237 -8.76 5.02 -8.92
N GLU A 238 -7.63 4.37 -9.10
CA GLU A 238 -6.37 5.01 -9.42
C GLU A 238 -5.54 4.15 -10.36
N TYR A 239 -4.57 4.77 -11.01
CA TYR A 239 -3.49 4.06 -11.70
C TYR A 239 -2.20 4.20 -10.92
N VAL A 240 -1.32 3.22 -11.09
CA VAL A 240 0.08 3.29 -10.66
C VAL A 240 0.95 2.87 -11.83
N LEU A 241 2.18 3.36 -11.89
CA LEU A 241 3.15 2.91 -12.87
C LEU A 241 4.10 1.93 -12.19
N GLU A 242 4.32 0.78 -12.82
CA GLU A 242 5.32 -0.19 -12.39
C GLU A 242 6.34 -0.42 -13.49
N LYS A 243 7.59 -0.58 -13.09
CA LYS A 243 8.68 -0.88 -14.01
C LYS A 243 8.48 -2.27 -14.60
N ILE A 244 8.64 -2.37 -15.91
CA ILE A 244 8.55 -3.64 -16.63
C ILE A 244 9.74 -4.50 -16.21
N ASP A 245 9.47 -5.67 -15.63
CA ASP A 245 10.51 -6.63 -15.27
C ASP A 245 10.78 -7.54 -16.46
N ASN A 246 11.88 -7.31 -17.19
CA ASN A 246 12.28 -8.08 -18.35
C ASN A 246 12.53 -9.58 -18.05
N LYS A 247 12.55 -9.99 -16.78
CA LYS A 247 12.65 -11.40 -16.40
C LYS A 247 11.37 -12.19 -16.65
N ASN A 248 10.20 -11.54 -16.66
CA ASN A 248 8.92 -12.21 -16.89
C ASN A 248 8.60 -12.39 -18.37
N GLU A 249 9.10 -11.55 -19.28
CA GLU A 249 8.92 -11.74 -20.72
C GLU A 249 9.61 -13.00 -21.27
N SER A 250 10.75 -13.40 -20.67
CA SER A 250 11.45 -14.63 -21.08
C SER A 250 10.72 -15.90 -20.65
N ALA A 251 9.94 -15.86 -19.57
CA ALA A 251 9.18 -17.01 -19.08
C ALA A 251 7.88 -17.24 -19.89
N GLU A 252 7.25 -16.18 -20.42
CA GLU A 252 6.07 -16.31 -21.28
C GLU A 252 6.42 -16.70 -22.71
N LYS A 253 7.52 -16.17 -23.25
CA LYS A 253 8.02 -16.57 -24.57
C LYS A 253 8.53 -18.02 -24.60
N GLY A 254 9.03 -18.54 -23.46
CA GLY A 254 9.43 -19.95 -23.32
C GLY A 254 8.27 -20.94 -23.31
N LYS A 255 7.06 -20.53 -22.89
CA LYS A 255 5.86 -21.38 -22.85
C LYS A 255 5.11 -21.43 -24.20
N LEU A 256 5.31 -20.46 -25.08
CA LEU A 256 4.69 -20.42 -26.42
C LEU A 256 5.45 -21.26 -27.46
N ASN A 257 6.72 -21.60 -27.21
CA ASN A 257 7.55 -22.37 -28.15
C ASN A 257 7.65 -23.86 -27.81
N THR A 258 6.86 -24.41 -26.91
CA THR A 258 6.86 -25.84 -26.55
C THR A 258 5.58 -26.58 -26.96
N ASN A 259 4.77 -25.99 -27.83
CA ASN A 259 3.57 -26.64 -28.42
C ASN A 259 3.68 -26.64 -29.98
N ASP A 260 4.73 -27.24 -30.52
CA ASP A 260 4.78 -27.74 -31.88
C ASP A 260 5.16 -29.21 -31.85
#